data_e236eb08926203a8fc6897b7dc84c54a
#
_entry.id   e236eb08926203a8fc6897b7dc84c54a
#
_cell.length_a   1.000
_cell.length_b   1.000
_cell.length_c   1.000
_cell.angle_alpha   90.00
_cell.angle_beta   90.00
_cell.angle_gamma   90.00
#
_symmetry.space_group_name_H-M   'P 1'
#
loop_
_entity.id
_entity.type
_entity.pdbx_description
1 polymer ?
#
loop_
_entity_poly.entity_id
_entity_poly.type
_entity_poly.pdbx_seq_one_letter_code
_entity_poly.pdbx_strand_id
1 'polypeptide(L)'
;MTDTPAPRHIPDRLDKPLTSAIFSWEALLVVVAVAIFAVNSFASPYFLDAWSLSDLTFNFTEKALIALAMALLIISGEIDLSVAAIIALASTMMGMAVQAGAGMPELVAIGLVVGLGCGAFNGLLVTRLGLPSIVVTIGTMSLFRGIAFIILGDQAYKGYPASFAFFGQGYVWWVVSFELTLFLVAAVVYWFLLHRTSFGRRVFAIGNNPVAAQFSGVRVGRIKFILFCLTGLMAGIASVLITSRLGSTRPSIAQGYELEVITMVVLGGVSILGGAGSIVGVVLAAFIMGLVTFGLGLLNVPGIVMSIFIGLLLIIVIALPILWRRVRRERLA
;
A
#
# COMPACT_ATOMS: atom_id res chain seq x y z
N MET A 1 9.46 62.65 17.17
CA MET A 1 10.17 61.35 17.11
C MET A 1 9.12 60.29 16.83
N THR A 2 9.02 59.81 15.60
CA THR A 2 8.06 58.79 15.17
C THR A 2 8.73 57.43 15.32
N ASP A 3 8.31 56.68 16.32
CA ASP A 3 8.71 55.30 16.51
C ASP A 3 8.20 54.45 15.32
N THR A 4 9.08 54.19 14.38
CA THR A 4 8.80 53.18 13.33
C THR A 4 8.88 51.80 13.94
N PRO A 5 7.79 51.00 13.94
CA PRO A 5 7.86 49.64 14.48
C PRO A 5 8.88 48.82 13.70
N ALA A 6 9.75 48.11 14.42
CA ALA A 6 10.76 47.24 13.82
C ALA A 6 10.08 46.17 12.90
N PRO A 7 10.68 45.87 11.73
CA PRO A 7 10.13 44.90 10.81
C PRO A 7 9.98 43.55 11.53
N ARG A 8 8.76 42.98 11.52
CA ARG A 8 8.51 41.65 12.05
C ARG A 8 9.27 40.63 11.18
N HIS A 9 10.37 40.12 11.70
CA HIS A 9 11.09 39.02 11.09
C HIS A 9 10.25 37.73 11.27
N ILE A 10 9.61 37.29 10.19
CA ILE A 10 8.96 36.00 10.17
C ILE A 10 10.06 34.99 9.78
N PRO A 11 10.46 34.06 10.67
CA PRO A 11 11.52 33.11 10.33
C PRO A 11 11.04 32.18 9.21
N ASP A 12 11.88 32.00 8.19
CA ASP A 12 11.63 31.12 7.02
C ASP A 12 11.46 29.64 7.40
N ARG A 13 11.84 29.26 8.60
CA ARG A 13 11.63 27.95 9.20
C ARG A 13 11.12 28.11 10.62
N LEU A 14 9.95 27.54 10.88
CA LEU A 14 9.53 27.26 12.25
C LEU A 14 10.35 26.08 12.76
N ASP A 15 11.30 26.32 13.63
CA ASP A 15 12.00 25.26 14.35
C ASP A 15 10.96 24.49 15.19
N LYS A 16 10.62 23.28 14.72
CA LYS A 16 9.75 22.40 15.48
C LYS A 16 10.55 21.95 16.72
N PRO A 17 10.09 22.20 17.94
CA PRO A 17 10.79 21.74 19.13
C PRO A 17 10.92 20.22 19.10
N LEU A 18 12.03 19.67 19.59
CA LEU A 18 12.27 18.21 19.69
C LEU A 18 11.10 17.44 20.33
N THR A 19 10.38 18.08 21.24
CA THR A 19 9.16 17.55 21.85
C THR A 19 8.04 17.27 20.84
N SER A 20 7.98 17.98 19.71
CA SER A 20 6.98 17.73 18.66
C SER A 20 7.25 16.47 17.87
N ALA A 21 8.49 15.97 17.86
CA ALA A 21 8.85 14.70 17.24
C ALA A 21 8.38 13.50 18.09
N ILE A 22 8.43 13.62 19.43
CA ILE A 22 7.99 12.57 20.37
C ILE A 22 6.46 12.38 20.32
N PHE A 23 5.71 13.45 20.01
CA PHE A 23 4.25 13.42 19.87
C PHE A 23 3.80 13.29 18.40
N SER A 24 4.69 12.85 17.50
CA SER A 24 4.31 12.60 16.11
C SER A 24 3.51 11.28 15.98
N TRP A 25 2.74 11.19 14.89
CA TRP A 25 2.00 9.96 14.57
C TRP A 25 2.94 8.77 14.38
N GLU A 26 4.08 8.99 13.76
CA GLU A 26 5.12 7.99 13.53
C GLU A 26 5.71 7.46 14.84
N ALA A 27 5.93 8.33 15.83
CA ALA A 27 6.40 7.91 17.16
C ALA A 27 5.38 6.99 17.86
N LEU A 28 4.09 7.31 17.76
CA LEU A 28 3.03 6.44 18.27
C LEU A 28 3.05 5.07 17.58
N LEU A 29 3.21 5.04 16.23
CA LEU A 29 3.30 3.77 15.49
C LEU A 29 4.51 2.95 15.91
N VAL A 30 5.66 3.56 16.18
CA VAL A 30 6.84 2.86 16.71
C VAL A 30 6.52 2.24 18.07
N VAL A 31 5.89 2.98 18.98
CA VAL A 31 5.50 2.45 20.31
C VAL A 31 4.53 1.26 20.15
N VAL A 32 3.54 1.38 19.27
CA VAL A 32 2.59 0.30 18.98
C VAL A 32 3.31 -0.92 18.38
N ALA A 33 4.22 -0.72 17.43
CA ALA A 33 5.00 -1.81 16.84
C ALA A 33 5.84 -2.55 17.90
N VAL A 34 6.53 -1.81 18.78
CA VAL A 34 7.33 -2.39 19.87
C VAL A 34 6.44 -3.13 20.85
N ALA A 35 5.27 -2.58 21.20
CA ALA A 35 4.33 -3.24 22.10
C ALA A 35 3.82 -4.57 21.53
N ILE A 36 3.42 -4.60 20.23
CA ILE A 36 2.96 -5.81 19.57
C ILE A 36 4.11 -6.83 19.44
N PHE A 37 5.32 -6.38 19.10
CA PHE A 37 6.51 -7.24 19.07
C PHE A 37 6.75 -7.89 20.44
N ALA A 38 6.70 -7.12 21.53
CA ALA A 38 6.84 -7.63 22.87
C ALA A 38 5.74 -8.65 23.22
N VAL A 39 4.48 -8.32 22.95
CA VAL A 39 3.36 -9.24 23.18
C VAL A 39 3.55 -10.56 22.43
N ASN A 40 3.92 -10.53 21.15
CA ASN A 40 4.18 -11.74 20.36
C ASN A 40 5.35 -12.56 20.90
N SER A 41 6.40 -11.89 21.43
CA SER A 41 7.57 -12.55 22.03
C SER A 41 7.21 -13.32 23.30
N PHE A 42 6.23 -12.84 24.07
CA PHE A 42 5.72 -13.56 25.23
C PHE A 42 4.65 -14.61 24.89
N ALA A 43 3.88 -14.38 23.83
CA ALA A 43 2.77 -15.24 23.42
C ALA A 43 3.23 -16.55 22.74
N SER A 44 4.39 -16.54 22.04
CA SER A 44 4.89 -17.72 21.33
C SER A 44 6.40 -17.87 21.47
N PRO A 45 6.90 -19.02 21.90
CA PRO A 45 8.34 -19.30 21.99
C PRO A 45 9.01 -19.35 20.61
N TYR A 46 8.24 -19.54 19.54
CA TYR A 46 8.74 -19.62 18.16
C TYR A 46 8.87 -18.25 17.50
N PHE A 47 8.34 -17.18 18.11
CA PHE A 47 8.32 -15.85 17.49
C PHE A 47 9.72 -15.25 17.28
N LEU A 48 10.63 -15.45 18.25
CA LEU A 48 12.00 -14.87 18.21
C LEU A 48 12.98 -15.66 17.37
N ASP A 49 12.56 -16.79 16.78
CA ASP A 49 13.42 -17.50 15.84
C ASP A 49 13.66 -16.67 14.57
N ALA A 50 14.92 -16.69 14.07
CA ALA A 50 15.31 -15.86 12.94
C ALA A 50 14.54 -16.21 11.64
N TRP A 51 14.22 -17.48 11.45
CA TRP A 51 13.41 -17.92 10.30
C TRP A 51 11.96 -17.51 10.44
N SER A 52 11.39 -17.59 11.64
CA SER A 52 10.03 -17.09 11.92
C SER A 52 9.91 -15.60 11.66
N LEU A 53 10.93 -14.80 12.03
CA LEU A 53 10.95 -13.37 11.71
C LEU A 53 11.12 -13.10 10.22
N SER A 54 11.77 -13.99 9.49
CA SER A 54 11.81 -13.93 8.03
C SER A 54 10.43 -14.25 7.43
N ASP A 55 9.79 -15.31 7.89
CA ASP A 55 8.46 -15.72 7.43
C ASP A 55 7.39 -14.64 7.68
N LEU A 56 7.53 -13.87 8.77
CA LEU A 56 6.69 -12.70 9.02
C LEU A 56 6.71 -11.74 7.81
N THR A 57 7.86 -11.56 7.16
CA THR A 57 7.98 -10.60 6.07
C THR A 57 7.17 -10.98 4.84
N PHE A 58 7.04 -12.27 4.54
CA PHE A 58 6.22 -12.75 3.43
C PHE A 58 4.71 -12.49 3.60
N ASN A 59 4.24 -12.28 4.84
CA ASN A 59 2.82 -12.08 5.09
C ASN A 59 2.32 -10.67 4.76
N PHE A 60 3.21 -9.68 4.65
CA PHE A 60 2.79 -8.29 4.44
C PHE A 60 3.48 -7.58 3.27
N THR A 61 4.67 -8.00 2.83
CA THR A 61 5.47 -7.24 1.85
C THR A 61 4.79 -7.06 0.50
N GLU A 62 4.07 -8.05 0.00
CA GLU A 62 3.30 -7.94 -1.25
C GLU A 62 2.26 -6.81 -1.18
N LYS A 63 1.53 -6.75 -0.07
CA LYS A 63 0.51 -5.73 0.21
C LYS A 63 1.16 -4.37 0.46
N ALA A 64 2.27 -4.37 1.19
CA ALA A 64 3.02 -3.17 1.51
C ALA A 64 3.61 -2.49 0.27
N LEU A 65 4.07 -3.24 -0.73
CA LEU A 65 4.49 -2.69 -2.03
C LEU A 65 3.37 -1.90 -2.70
N ILE A 66 2.16 -2.45 -2.72
CA ILE A 66 0.98 -1.76 -3.26
C ILE A 66 0.64 -0.54 -2.40
N ALA A 67 0.73 -0.66 -1.07
CA ALA A 67 0.45 0.43 -0.13
C ALA A 67 1.33 1.66 -0.35
N LEU A 68 2.60 1.49 -0.76
CA LEU A 68 3.48 2.62 -1.10
C LEU A 68 2.93 3.47 -2.26
N ALA A 69 2.47 2.83 -3.34
CA ALA A 69 1.89 3.54 -4.49
C ALA A 69 0.50 4.08 -4.14
N MET A 70 -0.32 3.27 -3.46
CA MET A 70 -1.65 3.66 -3.00
C MET A 70 -1.60 4.88 -2.07
N ALA A 71 -0.57 5.02 -1.24
CA ALA A 71 -0.39 6.20 -0.40
C ALA A 71 -0.30 7.49 -1.23
N LEU A 72 0.47 7.49 -2.32
CA LEU A 72 0.55 8.65 -3.21
C LEU A 72 -0.80 8.92 -3.90
N LEU A 73 -1.49 7.88 -4.30
CA LEU A 73 -2.80 7.97 -4.94
C LEU A 73 -3.82 8.57 -3.97
N ILE A 74 -3.90 8.07 -2.72
CA ILE A 74 -4.81 8.59 -1.67
C ILE A 74 -4.43 10.02 -1.28
N ILE A 75 -3.14 10.36 -1.17
CA ILE A 75 -2.71 11.75 -0.92
C ILE A 75 -3.22 12.68 -2.04
N SER A 76 -3.33 12.22 -3.29
CA SER A 76 -3.91 13.02 -4.39
C SER A 76 -5.43 13.11 -4.38
N GLY A 77 -6.12 12.47 -3.42
CA GLY A 77 -7.57 12.43 -3.30
C GLY A 77 -8.26 11.33 -4.11
N GLU A 78 -7.52 10.33 -4.60
CA GLU A 78 -8.07 9.20 -5.36
C GLU A 78 -7.82 7.87 -4.63
N ILE A 79 -8.67 6.87 -4.91
CA ILE A 79 -8.56 5.52 -4.32
C ILE A 79 -8.70 4.48 -5.44
N ASP A 80 -7.89 3.41 -5.39
CA ASP A 80 -8.02 2.27 -6.30
C ASP A 80 -8.36 1.00 -5.52
N LEU A 81 -9.62 0.57 -5.62
CA LEU A 81 -10.12 -0.67 -5.01
C LEU A 81 -9.87 -1.90 -5.90
N SER A 82 -9.40 -1.72 -7.13
CA SER A 82 -9.23 -2.82 -8.07
C SER A 82 -7.92 -3.58 -7.93
N VAL A 83 -6.99 -3.13 -7.08
CA VAL A 83 -5.62 -3.68 -6.95
C VAL A 83 -5.60 -5.19 -6.74
N ALA A 84 -6.48 -5.75 -5.92
CA ALA A 84 -6.57 -7.19 -5.72
C ALA A 84 -7.09 -7.93 -6.96
N ALA A 85 -7.97 -7.34 -7.73
CA ALA A 85 -8.45 -7.90 -8.99
C ALA A 85 -7.39 -7.78 -10.11
N ILE A 86 -6.56 -6.73 -10.07
CA ILE A 86 -5.38 -6.59 -10.95
C ILE A 86 -4.40 -7.73 -10.67
N ILE A 87 -4.11 -8.03 -9.39
CA ILE A 87 -3.29 -9.19 -9.00
C ILE A 87 -3.87 -10.48 -9.58
N ALA A 88 -5.17 -10.70 -9.42
CA ALA A 88 -5.82 -11.91 -9.89
C ALA A 88 -5.74 -12.06 -11.41
N LEU A 89 -6.00 -10.99 -12.15
CA LEU A 89 -5.90 -11.00 -13.61
C LEU A 89 -4.47 -11.20 -14.08
N ALA A 90 -3.49 -10.49 -13.50
CA ALA A 90 -2.08 -10.64 -13.85
C ALA A 90 -1.58 -12.06 -13.53
N SER A 91 -1.93 -12.63 -12.37
CA SER A 91 -1.64 -14.02 -12.02
C SER A 91 -2.28 -15.01 -13.00
N THR A 92 -3.54 -14.77 -13.41
CA THR A 92 -4.24 -15.60 -14.39
C THR A 92 -3.53 -15.61 -15.73
N MET A 93 -3.10 -14.44 -16.21
CA MET A 93 -2.37 -14.33 -17.48
C MET A 93 -0.99 -15.03 -17.42
N MET A 94 -0.30 -14.92 -16.26
CA MET A 94 0.93 -15.69 -16.02
C MET A 94 0.65 -17.20 -16.02
N GLY A 95 -0.46 -17.64 -15.39
CA GLY A 95 -0.87 -19.04 -15.36
C GLY A 95 -1.14 -19.59 -16.74
N MET A 96 -1.82 -18.84 -17.61
CA MET A 96 -2.02 -19.24 -19.02
C MET A 96 -0.69 -19.36 -19.75
N ALA A 97 0.21 -18.40 -19.55
CA ALA A 97 1.52 -18.38 -20.21
C ALA A 97 2.38 -19.61 -19.77
N VAL A 98 2.33 -20.00 -18.51
CA VAL A 98 2.99 -21.24 -18.02
C VAL A 98 2.47 -22.46 -18.77
N GLN A 99 1.16 -22.58 -18.95
CA GLN A 99 0.57 -23.71 -19.71
C GLN A 99 1.02 -23.70 -21.18
N ALA A 100 1.37 -22.54 -21.72
CA ALA A 100 1.94 -22.40 -23.05
C ALA A 100 3.48 -22.54 -23.09
N GLY A 101 4.13 -22.88 -21.96
CA GLY A 101 5.56 -23.13 -21.86
C GLY A 101 6.41 -21.88 -21.64
N ALA A 102 5.83 -20.76 -21.17
CA ALA A 102 6.57 -19.55 -20.89
C ALA A 102 7.57 -19.75 -19.73
N GLY A 103 8.77 -19.16 -19.88
CA GLY A 103 9.79 -19.15 -18.86
C GLY A 103 9.65 -18.00 -17.85
N MET A 104 10.58 -17.95 -16.89
CA MET A 104 10.57 -16.95 -15.82
C MET A 104 10.53 -15.48 -16.32
N PRO A 105 11.35 -15.05 -17.31
CA PRO A 105 11.33 -13.65 -17.75
C PRO A 105 10.00 -13.22 -18.36
N GLU A 106 9.39 -14.11 -19.15
CA GLU A 106 8.09 -13.85 -19.78
C GLU A 106 7.00 -13.72 -18.73
N LEU A 107 7.02 -14.55 -17.67
CA LEU A 107 6.05 -14.48 -16.58
C LEU A 107 6.14 -13.14 -15.84
N VAL A 108 7.35 -12.70 -15.52
CA VAL A 108 7.56 -11.40 -14.88
C VAL A 108 7.07 -10.27 -15.80
N ALA A 109 7.43 -10.30 -17.08
CA ALA A 109 7.01 -9.29 -18.03
C ALA A 109 5.47 -9.22 -18.16
N ILE A 110 4.80 -10.37 -18.22
CA ILE A 110 3.33 -10.43 -18.26
C ILE A 110 2.71 -9.82 -17.01
N GLY A 111 3.19 -10.18 -15.80
CA GLY A 111 2.70 -9.61 -14.56
C GLY A 111 2.78 -8.09 -14.53
N LEU A 112 3.94 -7.54 -14.94
CA LEU A 112 4.17 -6.09 -14.98
C LEU A 112 3.31 -5.38 -16.03
N VAL A 113 3.25 -5.93 -17.26
CA VAL A 113 2.49 -5.33 -18.36
C VAL A 113 1.00 -5.34 -18.07
N VAL A 114 0.45 -6.45 -17.57
CA VAL A 114 -0.97 -6.55 -17.20
C VAL A 114 -1.28 -5.59 -16.05
N GLY A 115 -0.44 -5.56 -15.01
CA GLY A 115 -0.62 -4.64 -13.90
C GLY A 115 -0.61 -3.18 -14.34
N LEU A 116 0.41 -2.77 -15.12
CA LEU A 116 0.51 -1.43 -15.67
C LEU A 116 -0.67 -1.10 -16.59
N GLY A 117 -1.08 -2.03 -17.45
CA GLY A 117 -2.19 -1.88 -18.37
C GLY A 117 -3.52 -1.64 -17.67
N CYS A 118 -3.82 -2.42 -16.62
CA CYS A 118 -5.01 -2.24 -15.78
C CYS A 118 -4.99 -0.88 -15.04
N GLY A 119 -3.84 -0.51 -14.46
CA GLY A 119 -3.69 0.80 -13.82
C GLY A 119 -3.85 1.96 -14.82
N ALA A 120 -3.28 1.84 -16.02
CA ALA A 120 -3.46 2.82 -17.08
C ALA A 120 -4.92 2.91 -17.55
N PHE A 121 -5.63 1.79 -17.64
CA PHE A 121 -7.05 1.76 -17.97
C PHE A 121 -7.88 2.51 -16.92
N ASN A 122 -7.69 2.23 -15.65
CA ASN A 122 -8.33 2.99 -14.56
C ASN A 122 -7.99 4.48 -14.63
N GLY A 123 -6.70 4.79 -14.78
CA GLY A 123 -6.24 6.16 -14.89
C GLY A 123 -6.85 6.92 -16.08
N LEU A 124 -7.03 6.27 -17.23
CA LEU A 124 -7.71 6.86 -18.39
C LEU A 124 -9.19 7.17 -18.09
N LEU A 125 -9.92 6.23 -17.50
CA LEU A 125 -11.34 6.42 -17.16
C LEU A 125 -11.53 7.57 -16.18
N VAL A 126 -10.67 7.65 -15.15
CA VAL A 126 -10.77 8.72 -14.15
C VAL A 126 -10.36 10.08 -14.74
N THR A 127 -9.24 10.14 -15.50
CA THR A 127 -8.66 11.43 -15.88
C THR A 127 -9.14 11.99 -17.22
N ARG A 128 -9.60 11.13 -18.15
CA ARG A 128 -10.09 11.55 -19.47
C ARG A 128 -11.60 11.65 -19.52
N LEU A 129 -12.30 10.70 -18.85
CA LEU A 129 -13.76 10.72 -18.78
C LEU A 129 -14.29 11.48 -17.57
N GLY A 130 -13.42 11.86 -16.62
CA GLY A 130 -13.81 12.59 -15.41
C GLY A 130 -14.66 11.79 -14.42
N LEU A 131 -14.61 10.46 -14.48
CA LEU A 131 -15.39 9.60 -13.62
C LEU A 131 -14.77 9.53 -12.21
N PRO A 132 -15.58 9.45 -11.14
CA PRO A 132 -15.07 9.26 -9.77
C PRO A 132 -14.27 7.96 -9.65
N SER A 133 -13.08 8.02 -9.06
CA SER A 133 -12.16 6.86 -8.96
C SER A 133 -12.78 5.66 -8.25
N ILE A 134 -13.53 5.89 -7.18
CA ILE A 134 -14.20 4.80 -6.44
C ILE A 134 -15.17 4.05 -7.35
N VAL A 135 -15.97 4.75 -8.16
CA VAL A 135 -16.93 4.12 -9.09
C VAL A 135 -16.20 3.31 -10.17
N VAL A 136 -15.16 3.92 -10.75
CA VAL A 136 -14.33 3.25 -11.78
C VAL A 136 -13.69 1.99 -11.20
N THR A 137 -13.04 2.11 -10.05
CA THR A 137 -12.24 1.00 -9.50
C THR A 137 -13.08 -0.12 -8.90
N ILE A 138 -14.29 0.14 -8.40
CA ILE A 138 -15.27 -0.91 -8.07
C ILE A 138 -15.74 -1.63 -9.34
N GLY A 139 -16.05 -0.88 -10.39
CA GLY A 139 -16.45 -1.47 -11.67
C GLY A 139 -15.35 -2.33 -12.29
N THR A 140 -14.10 -1.80 -12.33
CA THR A 140 -12.96 -2.55 -12.88
C THR A 140 -12.50 -3.68 -11.97
N MET A 141 -12.69 -3.61 -10.65
CA MET A 141 -12.49 -4.73 -9.74
C MET A 141 -13.37 -5.93 -10.14
N SER A 142 -14.65 -5.68 -10.40
CA SER A 142 -15.56 -6.73 -10.88
C SER A 142 -15.20 -7.22 -12.29
N LEU A 143 -14.83 -6.30 -13.18
CA LEU A 143 -14.41 -6.63 -14.54
C LEU A 143 -13.17 -7.51 -14.57
N PHE A 144 -12.07 -7.10 -13.93
CA PHE A 144 -10.80 -7.83 -13.93
C PHE A 144 -10.92 -9.19 -13.24
N ARG A 145 -11.64 -9.25 -12.11
CA ARG A 145 -11.91 -10.49 -11.41
C ARG A 145 -12.81 -11.41 -12.23
N GLY A 146 -13.83 -10.88 -12.89
CA GLY A 146 -14.72 -11.60 -13.78
C GLY A 146 -13.97 -12.22 -14.97
N ILE A 147 -13.05 -11.48 -15.60
CA ILE A 147 -12.18 -11.99 -16.67
C ILE A 147 -11.32 -13.15 -16.14
N ALA A 148 -10.73 -13.02 -14.95
CA ALA A 148 -9.94 -14.10 -14.35
C ALA A 148 -10.79 -15.38 -14.12
N PHE A 149 -12.04 -15.24 -13.66
CA PHE A 149 -12.97 -16.36 -13.53
C PHE A 149 -13.39 -16.97 -14.86
N ILE A 150 -13.62 -16.18 -15.91
CA ILE A 150 -13.95 -16.69 -17.24
C ILE A 150 -12.80 -17.55 -17.81
N ILE A 151 -11.56 -17.13 -17.57
CA ILE A 151 -10.37 -17.82 -18.10
C ILE A 151 -10.08 -19.11 -17.31
N LEU A 152 -10.12 -19.07 -15.97
CA LEU A 152 -9.70 -20.18 -15.11
C LEU A 152 -10.86 -21.06 -14.65
N GLY A 153 -12.10 -20.53 -14.59
CA GLY A 153 -13.21 -21.21 -13.91
C GLY A 153 -12.85 -21.43 -12.44
N ASP A 154 -13.13 -22.63 -11.94
CA ASP A 154 -12.76 -23.07 -10.59
C ASP A 154 -11.41 -23.79 -10.53
N GLN A 155 -10.64 -23.77 -11.61
CA GLN A 155 -9.36 -24.46 -11.70
C GLN A 155 -8.22 -23.61 -11.11
N ALA A 156 -7.13 -24.29 -10.77
CA ALA A 156 -5.88 -23.68 -10.38
C ALA A 156 -4.76 -24.11 -11.35
N TYR A 157 -4.09 -23.15 -11.96
CA TYR A 157 -2.90 -23.45 -12.75
C TYR A 157 -1.67 -23.59 -11.84
N LYS A 158 -0.86 -24.61 -12.12
CA LYS A 158 0.37 -24.97 -11.42
C LYS A 158 1.47 -25.26 -12.43
N GLY A 159 2.65 -25.61 -11.95
CA GLY A 159 3.77 -26.02 -12.83
C GLY A 159 4.65 -24.83 -13.24
N TYR A 160 4.74 -23.83 -12.40
CA TYR A 160 5.67 -22.71 -12.60
C TYR A 160 7.12 -23.21 -12.57
N PRO A 161 8.02 -22.61 -13.39
CA PRO A 161 9.43 -22.95 -13.40
C PRO A 161 10.07 -22.81 -12.00
N ALA A 162 10.98 -23.70 -11.62
CA ALA A 162 11.66 -23.64 -10.33
C ALA A 162 12.40 -22.30 -10.11
N SER A 163 12.94 -21.70 -11.20
CA SER A 163 13.57 -20.39 -11.15
C SER A 163 12.60 -19.26 -10.76
N PHE A 164 11.30 -19.41 -11.04
CA PHE A 164 10.28 -18.43 -10.70
C PHE A 164 10.02 -18.39 -9.19
N ALA A 165 10.23 -19.50 -8.47
CA ALA A 165 10.06 -19.59 -7.02
C ALA A 165 10.96 -18.62 -6.25
N PHE A 166 12.07 -18.16 -6.84
CA PHE A 166 12.98 -17.19 -6.22
C PHE A 166 12.30 -15.88 -5.81
N PHE A 167 11.34 -15.39 -6.60
CA PHE A 167 10.69 -14.11 -6.31
C PHE A 167 9.87 -14.12 -5.02
N GLY A 168 9.19 -15.22 -4.71
CA GLY A 168 8.30 -15.34 -3.55
C GLY A 168 8.83 -16.21 -2.41
N GLN A 169 9.96 -16.93 -2.62
CA GLN A 169 10.52 -17.84 -1.64
C GLN A 169 12.05 -17.69 -1.49
N GLY A 170 12.67 -16.85 -2.34
CA GLY A 170 14.11 -16.67 -2.36
C GLY A 170 14.62 -15.74 -1.27
N TYR A 171 15.88 -15.95 -0.90
CA TYR A 171 16.62 -15.11 0.05
C TYR A 171 17.77 -14.42 -0.67
N VAL A 172 17.99 -13.14 -0.36
CA VAL A 172 19.10 -12.35 -0.87
C VAL A 172 20.34 -12.57 -0.01
N TRP A 173 20.15 -12.63 1.30
CA TRP A 173 21.21 -12.86 2.25
C TRP A 173 20.66 -13.51 3.52
N TRP A 174 21.16 -14.69 3.89
CA TRP A 174 20.77 -15.48 5.05
C TRP A 174 19.23 -15.54 5.22
N VAL A 175 18.65 -14.85 6.20
CA VAL A 175 17.20 -14.79 6.48
C VAL A 175 16.48 -13.60 5.82
N VAL A 176 17.19 -12.76 5.06
CA VAL A 176 16.57 -11.59 4.39
C VAL A 176 15.95 -12.03 3.08
N SER A 177 14.63 -12.04 3.03
CA SER A 177 13.87 -12.42 1.85
C SER A 177 14.05 -11.42 0.69
N PHE A 178 13.93 -11.93 -0.55
CA PHE A 178 13.90 -11.08 -1.74
C PHE A 178 12.76 -10.06 -1.67
N GLU A 179 11.59 -10.49 -1.21
CA GLU A 179 10.42 -9.62 -1.08
C GLU A 179 10.66 -8.45 -0.14
N LEU A 180 11.24 -8.71 1.05
CA LEU A 180 11.57 -7.65 2.00
C LEU A 180 12.59 -6.67 1.42
N THR A 181 13.62 -7.19 0.75
CA THR A 181 14.63 -6.34 0.10
C THR A 181 13.99 -5.43 -0.95
N LEU A 182 13.14 -5.99 -1.81
CA LEU A 182 12.42 -5.24 -2.82
C LEU A 182 11.50 -4.17 -2.19
N PHE A 183 10.79 -4.53 -1.13
CA PHE A 183 9.93 -3.59 -0.40
C PHE A 183 10.73 -2.43 0.20
N LEU A 184 11.86 -2.69 0.86
CA LEU A 184 12.69 -1.64 1.44
C LEU A 184 13.29 -0.72 0.38
N VAL A 185 13.75 -1.26 -0.74
CA VAL A 185 14.22 -0.46 -1.88
C VAL A 185 13.08 0.40 -2.44
N ALA A 186 11.89 -0.19 -2.66
CA ALA A 186 10.71 0.55 -3.10
C ALA A 186 10.32 1.64 -2.10
N ALA A 187 10.34 1.34 -0.79
CA ALA A 187 10.03 2.33 0.25
C ALA A 187 10.96 3.55 0.20
N VAL A 188 12.26 3.34 0.00
CA VAL A 188 13.23 4.45 -0.18
C VAL A 188 12.91 5.25 -1.44
N VAL A 189 12.63 4.59 -2.57
CA VAL A 189 12.27 5.25 -3.84
C VAL A 189 11.00 6.07 -3.69
N TYR A 190 9.93 5.51 -3.11
CA TYR A 190 8.66 6.22 -2.90
C TYR A 190 8.78 7.33 -1.88
N TRP A 191 9.58 7.14 -0.80
CA TRP A 191 9.89 8.20 0.15
C TRP A 191 10.60 9.38 -0.55
N PHE A 192 11.62 9.11 -1.35
CA PHE A 192 12.31 10.13 -2.11
C PHE A 192 11.37 10.83 -3.09
N LEU A 193 10.59 10.05 -3.85
CA LEU A 193 9.62 10.55 -4.83
C LEU A 193 8.60 11.51 -4.18
N LEU A 194 8.04 11.12 -3.02
CA LEU A 194 7.01 11.92 -2.36
C LEU A 194 7.59 13.13 -1.62
N HIS A 195 8.69 12.95 -0.85
CA HIS A 195 9.16 13.97 0.09
C HIS A 195 10.27 14.87 -0.46
N ARG A 196 10.99 14.44 -1.51
CA ARG A 196 12.17 15.15 -2.01
C ARG A 196 12.02 15.68 -3.43
N THR A 197 10.98 15.33 -4.17
CA THR A 197 10.82 15.75 -5.57
C THR A 197 9.72 16.80 -5.76
N SER A 198 9.74 17.47 -6.92
CA SER A 198 8.64 18.35 -7.36
C SER A 198 7.36 17.56 -7.67
N PHE A 199 7.48 16.27 -8.00
CA PHE A 199 6.33 15.39 -8.22
C PHE A 199 5.50 15.24 -6.94
N GLY A 200 6.15 14.92 -5.80
CA GLY A 200 5.47 14.78 -4.52
C GLY A 200 4.81 16.08 -4.06
N ARG A 201 5.49 17.24 -4.22
CA ARG A 201 4.87 18.55 -3.91
C ARG A 201 3.58 18.78 -4.70
N ARG A 202 3.54 18.38 -5.98
CA ARG A 202 2.34 18.47 -6.83
C ARG A 202 1.25 17.50 -6.37
N VAL A 203 1.61 16.28 -5.92
CA VAL A 203 0.66 15.31 -5.34
C VAL A 203 -0.02 15.90 -4.11
N PHE A 204 0.72 16.48 -3.17
CA PHE A 204 0.16 17.17 -1.99
C PHE A 204 -0.72 18.36 -2.39
N ALA A 205 -0.28 19.18 -3.36
CA ALA A 205 -1.05 20.33 -3.83
C ALA A 205 -2.40 19.90 -4.43
N ILE A 206 -2.42 18.83 -5.23
CA ILE A 206 -3.65 18.27 -5.82
C ILE A 206 -4.59 17.78 -4.73
N GLY A 207 -4.07 17.05 -3.74
CA GLY A 207 -4.90 16.50 -2.65
C GLY A 207 -5.48 17.58 -1.74
N ASN A 208 -4.78 18.70 -1.56
CA ASN A 208 -5.29 19.82 -0.77
C ASN A 208 -6.39 20.60 -1.53
N ASN A 209 -6.15 20.92 -2.79
CA ASN A 209 -7.15 21.59 -3.64
C ASN A 209 -6.78 21.39 -5.12
N PRO A 210 -7.45 20.48 -5.84
CA PRO A 210 -7.14 20.19 -7.23
C PRO A 210 -7.41 21.38 -8.17
N VAL A 211 -8.41 22.22 -7.83
CA VAL A 211 -8.74 23.42 -8.63
C VAL A 211 -7.62 24.46 -8.49
N ALA A 212 -7.22 24.77 -7.27
CA ALA A 212 -6.12 25.71 -7.04
C ALA A 212 -4.79 25.22 -7.64
N ALA A 213 -4.50 23.93 -7.54
CA ALA A 213 -3.34 23.30 -8.16
C ALA A 213 -3.36 23.48 -9.70
N GLN A 214 -4.52 23.29 -10.32
CA GLN A 214 -4.68 23.49 -11.77
C GLN A 214 -4.44 24.96 -12.18
N PHE A 215 -5.01 25.93 -11.46
CA PHE A 215 -4.75 27.35 -11.71
C PHE A 215 -3.27 27.74 -11.50
N SER A 216 -2.56 27.01 -10.64
CA SER A 216 -1.10 27.16 -10.45
C SER A 216 -0.26 26.45 -11.52
N GLY A 217 -0.88 25.98 -12.62
CA GLY A 217 -0.18 25.36 -13.75
C GLY A 217 0.13 23.86 -13.58
N VAL A 218 -0.39 23.21 -12.53
CA VAL A 218 -0.21 21.76 -12.33
C VAL A 218 -1.13 20.99 -13.27
N ARG A 219 -0.58 20.07 -14.06
CA ARG A 219 -1.36 19.18 -14.93
C ARG A 219 -1.97 18.04 -14.11
N VAL A 220 -3.07 18.34 -13.38
CA VAL A 220 -3.72 17.42 -12.42
C VAL A 220 -4.01 16.05 -13.05
N GLY A 221 -4.67 16.00 -14.21
CA GLY A 221 -5.01 14.74 -14.87
C GLY A 221 -3.79 13.88 -15.21
N ARG A 222 -2.68 14.49 -15.67
CA ARG A 222 -1.44 13.75 -15.97
C ARG A 222 -0.83 13.12 -14.73
N ILE A 223 -0.83 13.84 -13.60
CA ILE A 223 -0.28 13.32 -12.35
C ILE A 223 -1.14 12.17 -11.83
N LYS A 224 -2.46 12.34 -11.77
CA LYS A 224 -3.39 11.27 -11.37
C LYS A 224 -3.24 10.02 -12.25
N PHE A 225 -3.14 10.20 -13.58
CA PHE A 225 -2.90 9.09 -14.50
C PHE A 225 -1.62 8.31 -14.17
N ILE A 226 -0.51 9.02 -13.91
CA ILE A 226 0.77 8.39 -13.51
C ILE A 226 0.61 7.63 -12.19
N LEU A 227 -0.13 8.18 -11.22
CA LEU A 227 -0.37 7.51 -9.94
C LEU A 227 -1.15 6.21 -10.10
N PHE A 228 -2.19 6.16 -10.95
CA PHE A 228 -2.89 4.91 -11.28
C PHE A 228 -1.97 3.90 -11.97
N CYS A 229 -1.13 4.35 -12.90
CA CYS A 229 -0.12 3.50 -13.54
C CYS A 229 0.86 2.91 -12.50
N LEU A 230 1.34 3.71 -11.55
CA LEU A 230 2.22 3.26 -10.48
C LEU A 230 1.54 2.26 -9.56
N THR A 231 0.28 2.48 -9.21
CA THR A 231 -0.51 1.55 -8.37
C THR A 231 -0.72 0.22 -9.10
N GLY A 232 -1.09 0.25 -10.38
CA GLY A 232 -1.23 -0.94 -11.20
C GLY A 232 0.10 -1.69 -11.38
N LEU A 233 1.21 -0.97 -11.58
CA LEU A 233 2.55 -1.58 -11.66
C LEU A 233 2.93 -2.29 -10.36
N MET A 234 2.69 -1.66 -9.19
CA MET A 234 2.94 -2.31 -7.89
C MET A 234 2.03 -3.53 -7.68
N ALA A 235 0.77 -3.48 -8.13
CA ALA A 235 -0.11 -4.65 -8.12
C ALA A 235 0.40 -5.77 -9.06
N GLY A 236 0.98 -5.41 -10.20
CA GLY A 236 1.66 -6.36 -11.10
C GLY A 236 2.87 -7.02 -10.45
N ILE A 237 3.73 -6.24 -9.77
CA ILE A 237 4.86 -6.77 -8.99
C ILE A 237 4.36 -7.69 -7.87
N ALA A 238 3.38 -7.26 -7.08
CA ALA A 238 2.79 -8.07 -6.03
C ALA A 238 2.18 -9.38 -6.58
N SER A 239 1.61 -9.35 -7.80
CA SER A 239 1.11 -10.54 -8.47
C SER A 239 2.23 -11.55 -8.79
N VAL A 240 3.40 -11.08 -9.23
CA VAL A 240 4.57 -11.94 -9.46
C VAL A 240 5.02 -12.58 -8.15
N LEU A 241 5.13 -11.82 -7.07
CA LEU A 241 5.58 -12.29 -5.76
C LEU A 241 4.61 -13.33 -5.19
N ILE A 242 3.32 -13.03 -5.08
CA ILE A 242 2.33 -13.94 -4.50
C ILE A 242 2.15 -15.20 -5.34
N THR A 243 2.17 -15.09 -6.68
CA THR A 243 2.08 -16.25 -7.57
C THR A 243 3.30 -17.15 -7.45
N SER A 244 4.49 -16.55 -7.36
CA SER A 244 5.75 -17.23 -7.11
C SER A 244 5.73 -17.95 -5.75
N ARG A 245 5.28 -17.27 -4.69
CA ARG A 245 5.21 -17.83 -3.34
C ARG A 245 4.26 -19.02 -3.24
N LEU A 246 3.07 -18.91 -3.84
CA LEU A 246 2.06 -19.96 -3.81
C LEU A 246 2.32 -21.10 -4.82
N GLY A 247 3.17 -20.86 -5.85
CA GLY A 247 3.40 -21.80 -6.94
C GLY A 247 2.11 -22.18 -7.71
N SER A 248 1.07 -21.38 -7.57
CA SER A 248 -0.24 -21.63 -8.18
C SER A 248 -1.05 -20.35 -8.38
N THR A 249 -1.90 -20.36 -9.39
CA THR A 249 -2.82 -19.27 -9.72
C THR A 249 -4.27 -19.73 -9.54
N ARG A 250 -5.09 -18.88 -8.91
CA ARG A 250 -6.54 -19.07 -8.76
C ARG A 250 -7.24 -17.73 -8.98
N PRO A 251 -8.50 -17.69 -9.47
CA PRO A 251 -9.21 -16.42 -9.66
C PRO A 251 -9.48 -15.67 -8.33
N SER A 252 -9.54 -16.41 -7.20
CA SER A 252 -9.73 -15.85 -5.87
C SER A 252 -8.45 -15.36 -5.18
N ILE A 253 -7.28 -15.44 -5.86
CA ILE A 253 -6.01 -14.98 -5.30
C ILE A 253 -6.10 -13.51 -4.86
N ALA A 254 -5.45 -13.17 -3.75
CA ALA A 254 -5.39 -11.83 -3.17
C ALA A 254 -6.75 -11.20 -2.84
N GLN A 255 -7.83 -11.97 -2.70
CA GLN A 255 -9.13 -11.44 -2.32
C GLN A 255 -9.06 -10.78 -0.93
N GLY A 256 -9.55 -9.53 -0.80
CA GLY A 256 -9.49 -8.76 0.43
C GLY A 256 -8.24 -7.88 0.57
N TYR A 257 -7.21 -8.04 -0.29
CA TYR A 257 -6.00 -7.22 -0.23
C TYR A 257 -6.26 -5.73 -0.42
N GLU A 258 -7.31 -5.36 -1.17
CA GLU A 258 -7.74 -3.97 -1.34
C GLU A 258 -7.98 -3.27 -0.01
N LEU A 259 -8.67 -3.95 0.92
CA LEU A 259 -8.98 -3.39 2.25
C LEU A 259 -7.75 -3.38 3.16
N GLU A 260 -6.92 -4.41 3.10
CA GLU A 260 -5.68 -4.48 3.89
C GLU A 260 -4.69 -3.38 3.45
N VAL A 261 -4.53 -3.15 2.15
CA VAL A 261 -3.68 -2.10 1.59
C VAL A 261 -4.16 -0.71 2.05
N ILE A 262 -5.46 -0.44 1.95
CA ILE A 262 -6.03 0.83 2.43
C ILE A 262 -5.81 0.98 3.95
N THR A 263 -6.01 -0.10 4.71
CA THR A 263 -5.78 -0.10 6.16
C THR A 263 -4.33 0.26 6.49
N MET A 264 -3.34 -0.33 5.81
CA MET A 264 -1.93 0.03 5.98
C MET A 264 -1.67 1.51 5.70
N VAL A 265 -2.24 2.04 4.62
CA VAL A 265 -2.06 3.43 4.22
C VAL A 265 -2.67 4.39 5.24
N VAL A 266 -3.89 4.12 5.70
CA VAL A 266 -4.61 4.97 6.66
C VAL A 266 -4.01 4.87 8.06
N LEU A 267 -3.67 3.66 8.51
CA LEU A 267 -2.94 3.43 9.75
C LEU A 267 -1.59 4.16 9.73
N GLY A 268 -0.94 4.22 8.57
CA GLY A 268 0.28 4.99 8.34
C GLY A 268 0.11 6.50 8.43
N GLY A 269 -1.10 7.01 8.69
CA GLY A 269 -1.39 8.44 8.86
C GLY A 269 -1.63 9.19 7.55
N VAL A 270 -1.90 8.50 6.46
CA VAL A 270 -2.33 9.12 5.21
C VAL A 270 -3.80 9.51 5.33
N SER A 271 -4.11 10.76 5.01
CA SER A 271 -5.48 11.28 5.03
C SER A 271 -6.30 10.74 3.86
N ILE A 272 -7.41 10.08 4.15
CA ILE A 272 -8.38 9.63 3.11
C ILE A 272 -8.94 10.81 2.31
N LEU A 273 -9.03 11.99 2.91
CA LEU A 273 -9.48 13.21 2.24
C LEU A 273 -8.40 13.82 1.33
N GLY A 274 -7.20 13.22 1.30
CA GLY A 274 -6.05 13.74 0.55
C GLY A 274 -5.24 14.80 1.29
N GLY A 275 -4.21 15.29 0.62
CA GLY A 275 -3.40 16.43 1.04
C GLY A 275 -2.41 16.21 2.18
N ALA A 276 -2.43 15.06 2.85
CA ALA A 276 -1.52 14.75 3.97
C ALA A 276 -1.16 13.27 4.04
N GLY A 277 0.08 12.97 4.44
CA GLY A 277 0.56 11.61 4.62
C GLY A 277 2.08 11.49 4.62
N SER A 278 2.59 10.34 5.06
CA SER A 278 4.00 10.02 5.16
C SER A 278 4.28 8.59 4.72
N ILE A 279 5.28 8.38 3.87
CA ILE A 279 5.72 7.02 3.49
C ILE A 279 6.31 6.29 4.69
N VAL A 280 6.98 6.99 5.59
CA VAL A 280 7.53 6.38 6.82
C VAL A 280 6.41 5.78 7.67
N GLY A 281 5.31 6.52 7.82
CA GLY A 281 4.13 6.01 8.53
C GLY A 281 3.54 4.76 7.85
N VAL A 282 3.45 4.73 6.52
CA VAL A 282 2.97 3.56 5.76
C VAL A 282 3.87 2.34 5.96
N VAL A 283 5.19 2.53 5.95
CA VAL A 283 6.16 1.46 6.23
C VAL A 283 5.97 0.92 7.64
N LEU A 284 5.86 1.78 8.65
CA LEU A 284 5.60 1.35 10.04
C LEU A 284 4.27 0.59 10.15
N ALA A 285 3.22 1.09 9.51
CA ALA A 285 1.91 0.43 9.48
C ALA A 285 1.96 -0.96 8.82
N ALA A 286 2.73 -1.12 7.75
CA ALA A 286 2.95 -2.40 7.11
C ALA A 286 3.61 -3.41 8.06
N PHE A 287 4.65 -3.01 8.79
CA PHE A 287 5.27 -3.85 9.83
C PHE A 287 4.31 -4.17 10.97
N ILE A 288 3.50 -3.21 11.44
CA ILE A 288 2.47 -3.44 12.47
C ILE A 288 1.47 -4.50 12.00
N MET A 289 0.95 -4.35 10.77
CA MET A 289 0.00 -5.30 10.18
C MET A 289 0.63 -6.71 10.04
N GLY A 290 1.90 -6.76 9.61
CA GLY A 290 2.66 -8.00 9.55
C GLY A 290 2.80 -8.66 10.92
N LEU A 291 3.21 -7.91 11.94
CA LEU A 291 3.34 -8.39 13.32
C LEU A 291 2.02 -8.91 13.88
N VAL A 292 0.91 -8.21 13.64
CA VAL A 292 -0.42 -8.64 14.09
C VAL A 292 -0.85 -9.93 13.40
N THR A 293 -0.79 -9.97 12.08
CA THR A 293 -1.26 -11.14 11.31
C THR A 293 -0.39 -12.38 11.55
N PHE A 294 0.92 -12.20 11.65
CA PHE A 294 1.85 -13.29 11.94
C PHE A 294 1.68 -13.79 13.37
N GLY A 295 1.59 -12.90 14.37
CA GLY A 295 1.35 -13.27 15.76
C GLY A 295 0.04 -14.04 15.95
N LEU A 296 -1.04 -13.59 15.33
CA LEU A 296 -2.32 -14.32 15.33
C LEU A 296 -2.18 -15.68 14.63
N GLY A 297 -1.38 -15.77 13.56
CA GLY A 297 -1.07 -17.03 12.88
C GLY A 297 -0.36 -18.03 13.77
N LEU A 298 0.65 -17.59 14.54
CA LEU A 298 1.36 -18.43 15.53
C LEU A 298 0.43 -18.94 16.64
N LEU A 299 -0.63 -18.22 16.95
CA LEU A 299 -1.68 -18.63 17.90
C LEU A 299 -2.78 -19.48 17.25
N ASN A 300 -2.58 -19.93 15.99
CA ASN A 300 -3.56 -20.71 15.20
C ASN A 300 -4.93 -20.03 15.03
N VAL A 301 -4.98 -18.70 15.01
CA VAL A 301 -6.21 -17.96 14.73
C VAL A 301 -6.58 -18.13 13.27
N PRO A 302 -7.82 -18.58 12.93
CA PRO A 302 -8.23 -18.75 11.53
C PRO A 302 -8.17 -17.43 10.73
N GLY A 303 -7.80 -17.49 9.44
CA GLY A 303 -7.69 -16.32 8.57
C GLY A 303 -8.96 -15.47 8.47
N ILE A 304 -10.14 -16.13 8.51
CA ILE A 304 -11.44 -15.45 8.57
C ILE A 304 -11.55 -14.51 9.81
N VAL A 305 -11.06 -14.98 10.97
CA VAL A 305 -11.06 -14.18 12.21
C VAL A 305 -10.06 -13.03 12.09
N MET A 306 -8.90 -13.26 11.46
CA MET A 306 -7.93 -12.19 11.18
C MET A 306 -8.54 -11.07 10.34
N SER A 307 -9.36 -11.41 9.35
CA SER A 307 -10.07 -10.41 8.52
C SER A 307 -11.03 -9.53 9.34
N ILE A 308 -11.66 -10.08 10.38
CA ILE A 308 -12.49 -9.30 11.31
C ILE A 308 -11.63 -8.30 12.07
N PHE A 309 -10.47 -8.73 12.58
CA PHE A 309 -9.53 -7.83 13.28
C PHE A 309 -9.05 -6.69 12.37
N ILE A 310 -8.71 -6.99 11.11
CA ILE A 310 -8.26 -6.00 10.13
C ILE A 310 -9.37 -4.99 9.81
N GLY A 311 -10.60 -5.48 9.60
CA GLY A 311 -11.75 -4.61 9.35
C GLY A 311 -12.07 -3.70 10.56
N LEU A 312 -12.02 -4.25 11.77
CA LEU A 312 -12.22 -3.48 13.00
C LEU A 312 -11.10 -2.44 13.19
N LEU A 313 -9.85 -2.82 12.93
CA LEU A 313 -8.70 -1.92 12.99
C LEU A 313 -8.85 -0.76 12.02
N LEU A 314 -9.30 -1.00 10.80
CA LEU A 314 -9.60 0.06 9.81
C LEU A 314 -10.65 1.04 10.36
N ILE A 315 -11.75 0.53 10.91
CA ILE A 315 -12.81 1.37 11.48
C ILE A 315 -12.27 2.20 12.63
N ILE A 316 -11.52 1.60 13.57
CA ILE A 316 -10.96 2.28 14.73
C ILE A 316 -9.98 3.39 14.30
N VAL A 317 -9.08 3.10 13.36
CA VAL A 317 -8.07 4.06 12.88
C VAL A 317 -8.71 5.27 12.20
N ILE A 318 -9.82 5.07 11.49
CA ILE A 318 -10.56 6.17 10.86
C ILE A 318 -11.42 6.93 11.88
N ALA A 319 -12.12 6.22 12.76
CA ALA A 319 -13.07 6.82 13.70
C ALA A 319 -12.38 7.57 14.85
N LEU A 320 -11.28 7.03 15.38
CA LEU A 320 -10.63 7.56 16.59
C LEU A 320 -10.18 9.03 16.43
N PRO A 321 -9.49 9.45 15.37
CA PRO A 321 -9.12 10.86 15.17
C PRO A 321 -10.33 11.79 15.01
N ILE A 322 -11.41 11.31 14.38
CA ILE A 322 -12.64 12.07 14.17
C ILE A 322 -13.33 12.31 15.51
N LEU A 323 -13.52 11.25 16.30
CA LEU A 323 -14.12 11.32 17.64
C LEU A 323 -13.29 12.22 18.58
N TRP A 324 -11.97 12.06 18.57
CA TRP A 324 -11.07 12.88 19.38
C TRP A 324 -11.17 14.37 19.08
N ARG A 325 -11.24 14.75 17.78
CA ARG A 325 -11.44 16.15 17.38
C ARG A 325 -12.80 16.68 17.79
N ARG A 326 -13.85 15.87 17.77
CA ARG A 326 -15.19 16.25 18.17
C ARG A 326 -15.25 16.53 19.67
N VAL A 327 -14.76 15.60 20.50
CA VAL A 327 -14.69 15.76 21.98
C VAL A 327 -13.85 16.98 22.39
N ARG A 328 -12.74 17.25 21.67
CA ARG A 328 -11.91 18.45 21.95
C ARG A 328 -12.64 19.75 21.59
N ARG A 329 -13.42 19.78 20.53
CA ARG A 329 -14.20 20.99 20.17
C ARG A 329 -15.31 21.25 21.18
N GLU A 330 -15.98 20.23 21.66
CA GLU A 330 -17.05 20.36 22.67
C GLU A 330 -16.53 20.80 24.05
N ARG A 331 -15.24 20.57 24.35
CA ARG A 331 -14.60 21.06 25.60
C ARG A 331 -14.10 22.51 25.51
N LEU A 332 -14.04 23.08 24.31
CA LEU A 332 -13.58 24.47 24.05
C LEU A 332 -14.72 25.41 23.69
N ALA A 333 -15.95 24.90 23.52
CA ALA A 333 -17.20 25.64 23.40
C ALA A 333 -17.96 25.68 24.72
#